data_b64af1aa1948bbac35aaa204cecf7090
#
_entry.id   b64af1aa1948bbac35aaa204cecf7090
#
_cell.length_a   1.000
_cell.length_b   1.000
_cell.length_c   1.000
_cell.angle_alpha   90.00
_cell.angle_beta   90.00
_cell.angle_gamma   90.00
#
_symmetry.space_group_name_H-M   'P 1'
#
loop_
_entity.id
_entity.type
_entity.pdbx_description
1 polymer ?
#
loop_
_entity_poly.entity_id
_entity_poly.type
_entity_poly.pdbx_seq_one_letter_code
_entity_poly.pdbx_strand_id
1 'polypeptide(L)'
;MDFRREPCLGKEPSKNRFLIVSLNPTYQVIVGYGRLNEGHVNRTDRWCNGFSGKGFNVARKLADLGAKAVLLTHMNPSRIEECRTEAKALGFEVDCVSDPSPIRTCVTILQNRRRGSSKEKCTIPFDVSESMTTTELVENTPPIEGDDTQAKVLGEYERLLDASDCVIITGTRSSGYDSNIYANMTAMARRAGKYTILDIKGQDLLRCLSNEEEFLPNLIKPNMEEFLQTFGCEEDPVAVLERLNCNAVITNGSKGCFVYDSKSREGLVHIGSLRVKPRNTTGCGDAFTAGLAYSLMRGCDLLAACHEGTMAGAAKAQEKPI
;
A
#
# COMPACT_ATOMS: atom_id res chain seq x y z
N MET A 1 -18.07 -2.65 26.37
CA MET A 1 -17.56 -1.28 26.37
C MET A 1 -18.08 -0.57 25.13
N ASP A 2 -18.81 0.52 25.35
CA ASP A 2 -19.63 1.22 24.34
C ASP A 2 -18.71 2.11 23.48
N PHE A 3 -18.42 1.68 22.25
CA PHE A 3 -17.51 2.37 21.32
C PHE A 3 -18.25 3.48 20.55
N ARG A 4 -18.81 4.45 21.29
CA ARG A 4 -19.29 5.70 20.69
C ARG A 4 -18.26 6.80 20.86
N ARG A 5 -17.06 6.66 20.26
CA ARG A 5 -16.27 7.84 19.87
C ARG A 5 -16.78 8.24 18.49
N GLU A 6 -17.23 9.51 18.37
CA GLU A 6 -17.70 10.05 17.11
C GLU A 6 -16.62 9.88 16.03
N PRO A 7 -16.97 9.35 14.84
CA PRO A 7 -16.06 9.36 13.73
C PRO A 7 -15.65 10.83 13.47
N CYS A 8 -14.42 11.04 12.95
CA CYS A 8 -13.93 12.39 12.58
C CYS A 8 -14.75 13.03 11.45
N LEU A 9 -16.03 12.72 11.36
CA LEU A 9 -17.05 13.24 10.46
C LEU A 9 -17.34 14.69 10.84
N GLY A 10 -16.80 15.64 10.09
CA GLY A 10 -17.13 17.05 10.24
C GLY A 10 -16.00 18.04 10.00
N LYS A 11 -14.76 17.59 9.84
CA LYS A 11 -13.68 18.48 9.40
C LYS A 11 -13.67 18.54 7.87
N GLU A 12 -13.48 19.74 7.32
CA GLU A 12 -13.36 19.97 5.87
C GLU A 12 -12.35 19.00 5.22
N PRO A 13 -12.48 18.70 3.91
CA PRO A 13 -11.50 17.89 3.18
C PRO A 13 -10.09 18.40 3.48
N SER A 14 -9.18 17.48 3.74
CA SER A 14 -7.79 17.83 4.03
C SER A 14 -7.20 18.60 2.85
N LYS A 15 -6.65 19.80 3.09
CA LYS A 15 -5.85 20.53 2.11
C LYS A 15 -4.45 19.91 1.97
N ASN A 16 -4.12 18.91 2.81
CA ASN A 16 -2.81 18.32 2.88
C ASN A 16 -2.47 17.56 1.59
N ARG A 17 -1.24 17.69 1.18
CA ARG A 17 -0.66 17.00 0.04
C ARG A 17 0.17 15.81 0.52
N PHE A 18 -0.09 14.65 -0.06
CA PHE A 18 0.60 13.40 0.23
C PHE A 18 1.62 13.09 -0.86
N LEU A 19 2.86 12.87 -0.45
CA LEU A 19 3.90 12.31 -1.31
C LEU A 19 4.01 10.83 -1.03
N ILE A 20 3.70 10.01 -2.01
CA ILE A 20 3.84 8.56 -1.97
C ILE A 20 5.11 8.18 -2.71
N VAL A 21 5.99 7.41 -2.07
CA VAL A 21 7.21 6.87 -2.70
C VAL A 21 7.06 5.36 -2.85
N SER A 22 7.19 4.87 -4.09
CA SER A 22 7.15 3.44 -4.38
C SER A 22 8.12 3.11 -5.52
N LEU A 23 9.27 2.55 -5.16
CA LEU A 23 10.39 2.33 -6.08
C LEU A 23 10.39 0.92 -6.69
N ASN A 24 9.20 0.39 -6.96
CA ASN A 24 8.99 -0.89 -7.64
C ASN A 24 7.66 -0.85 -8.40
N PRO A 25 7.60 -0.13 -9.52
CA PRO A 25 6.39 -0.02 -10.31
C PRO A 25 5.94 -1.39 -10.80
N THR A 26 4.64 -1.58 -10.89
CA THR A 26 4.02 -2.86 -11.25
C THR A 26 2.93 -2.63 -12.28
N TYR A 27 2.87 -3.47 -13.28
CA TYR A 27 1.73 -3.57 -14.19
C TYR A 27 0.93 -4.81 -13.84
N GLN A 28 -0.35 -4.63 -13.52
CA GLN A 28 -1.23 -5.71 -13.09
C GLN A 28 -2.07 -6.18 -14.26
N VAL A 29 -2.16 -7.51 -14.42
CA VAL A 29 -3.11 -8.16 -15.31
C VAL A 29 -4.01 -9.05 -14.47
N ILE A 30 -5.32 -8.86 -14.54
CA ILE A 30 -6.29 -9.69 -13.82
C ILE A 30 -7.09 -10.47 -14.86
N VAL A 31 -7.13 -11.79 -14.71
CA VAL A 31 -7.86 -12.69 -15.61
C VAL A 31 -8.82 -13.56 -14.81
N GLY A 32 -10.05 -13.69 -15.31
CA GLY A 32 -11.09 -14.49 -14.66
C GLY A 32 -11.44 -15.74 -15.47
N TYR A 33 -11.46 -16.90 -14.80
CA TYR A 33 -11.89 -18.16 -15.38
C TYR A 33 -12.99 -18.82 -14.54
N GLY A 34 -13.91 -19.52 -15.19
CA GLY A 34 -14.81 -20.43 -14.49
C GLY A 34 -14.03 -21.59 -13.88
N ARG A 35 -13.12 -22.19 -14.68
CA ARG A 35 -12.17 -23.22 -14.28
C ARG A 35 -10.91 -23.07 -15.12
N LEU A 36 -9.76 -23.09 -14.47
CA LEU A 36 -8.47 -23.18 -15.14
C LEU A 36 -8.15 -24.67 -15.40
N ASN A 37 -7.82 -25.03 -16.62
CA ASN A 37 -7.40 -26.37 -17.00
C ASN A 37 -5.89 -26.35 -17.23
N GLU A 38 -5.14 -26.95 -16.32
CA GLU A 38 -3.69 -27.10 -16.42
C GLU A 38 -3.30 -27.91 -17.65
N GLY A 39 -2.23 -27.53 -18.31
CA GLY A 39 -1.73 -28.19 -19.53
C GLY A 39 -2.54 -27.91 -20.80
N HIS A 40 -3.57 -27.08 -20.73
CA HIS A 40 -4.43 -26.75 -21.88
C HIS A 40 -4.50 -25.24 -22.14
N VAL A 41 -4.92 -24.88 -23.34
CA VAL A 41 -5.20 -23.49 -23.69
C VAL A 41 -6.49 -23.05 -22.99
N ASN A 42 -6.39 -22.06 -22.11
CA ASN A 42 -7.52 -21.43 -21.45
C ASN A 42 -7.81 -20.09 -22.12
N ARG A 43 -9.04 -19.90 -22.61
CA ARG A 43 -9.51 -18.64 -23.23
C ARG A 43 -10.53 -17.97 -22.34
N THR A 44 -10.40 -16.65 -22.20
CA THR A 44 -11.36 -15.82 -21.45
C THR A 44 -11.50 -14.46 -22.11
N ASP A 45 -12.67 -13.88 -22.01
CA ASP A 45 -13.00 -12.48 -22.31
C ASP A 45 -13.02 -11.59 -21.04
N ARG A 46 -12.72 -12.19 -19.88
CA ARG A 46 -12.74 -11.53 -18.57
C ARG A 46 -11.32 -11.20 -18.17
N TRP A 47 -10.85 -10.07 -18.61
CA TRP A 47 -9.53 -9.58 -18.24
C TRP A 47 -9.52 -8.06 -18.15
N CYS A 48 -8.66 -7.53 -17.32
CA CYS A 48 -8.33 -6.12 -17.24
C CYS A 48 -6.86 -5.97 -16.89
N ASN A 49 -6.30 -4.85 -17.20
CA ASN A 49 -4.94 -4.50 -16.86
C ASN A 49 -4.80 -3.02 -16.52
N GLY A 50 -3.71 -2.66 -15.89
CA GLY A 50 -3.41 -1.27 -15.54
C GLY A 50 -2.21 -1.18 -14.61
N PHE A 51 -1.82 0.02 -14.31
CA PHE A 51 -0.77 0.26 -13.33
C PHE A 51 -1.25 -0.06 -11.91
N SER A 52 -0.37 -0.60 -11.11
CA SER A 52 -0.68 -1.11 -9.78
C SER A 52 0.56 -1.09 -8.88
N GLY A 53 0.51 -1.80 -7.79
CA GLY A 53 1.52 -1.84 -6.74
C GLY A 53 1.12 -0.98 -5.55
N LYS A 54 1.79 -1.20 -4.41
CA LYS A 54 1.39 -0.58 -3.14
C LYS A 54 1.24 0.95 -3.25
N GLY A 55 2.22 1.65 -3.86
CA GLY A 55 2.17 3.11 -3.98
C GLY A 55 1.04 3.62 -4.85
N PHE A 56 0.78 2.95 -5.99
CA PHE A 56 -0.32 3.31 -6.89
C PHE A 56 -1.68 3.14 -6.20
N ASN A 57 -1.86 2.04 -5.48
CA ASN A 57 -3.08 1.75 -4.73
C ASN A 57 -3.31 2.76 -3.59
N VAL A 58 -2.25 3.13 -2.85
CA VAL A 58 -2.32 4.17 -1.81
C VAL A 58 -2.71 5.52 -2.39
N ALA A 59 -2.04 5.95 -3.48
CA ALA A 59 -2.31 7.23 -4.14
C ALA A 59 -3.74 7.30 -4.67
N ARG A 60 -4.22 6.26 -5.35
CA ARG A 60 -5.60 6.13 -5.81
C ARG A 60 -6.59 6.24 -4.66
N LYS A 61 -6.35 5.52 -3.56
CA LYS A 61 -7.28 5.54 -2.43
C LYS A 61 -7.29 6.90 -1.71
N LEU A 62 -6.16 7.59 -1.63
CA LEU A 62 -6.11 8.98 -1.13
C LEU A 62 -6.91 9.92 -2.03
N ALA A 63 -6.83 9.77 -3.35
CA ALA A 63 -7.65 10.53 -4.30
C ALA A 63 -9.14 10.26 -4.12
N ASP A 64 -9.54 8.99 -3.95
CA ASP A 64 -10.94 8.61 -3.63
C ASP A 64 -11.46 9.28 -2.34
N LEU A 65 -10.57 9.54 -1.37
CA LEU A 65 -10.88 10.25 -0.13
C LEU A 65 -10.85 11.79 -0.29
N GLY A 66 -10.59 12.29 -1.50
CA GLY A 66 -10.53 13.72 -1.80
C GLY A 66 -9.21 14.40 -1.43
N ALA A 67 -8.15 13.64 -1.16
CA ALA A 67 -6.82 14.18 -0.89
C ALA A 67 -6.03 14.47 -2.17
N LYS A 68 -5.08 15.42 -2.07
CA LYS A 68 -4.08 15.63 -3.12
C LYS A 68 -2.94 14.64 -2.94
N ALA A 69 -2.73 13.75 -3.90
CA ALA A 69 -1.70 12.72 -3.85
C ALA A 69 -0.77 12.79 -5.07
N VAL A 70 0.52 12.65 -4.83
CA VAL A 70 1.56 12.52 -5.86
C VAL A 70 2.34 11.24 -5.59
N LEU A 71 2.42 10.37 -6.57
CA LEU A 71 3.24 9.17 -6.53
C LEU A 71 4.58 9.44 -7.21
N LEU A 72 5.69 9.30 -6.48
CA LEU A 72 7.04 9.28 -7.04
C LEU A 72 7.48 7.84 -7.28
N THR A 73 7.87 7.55 -8.52
CA THR A 73 8.39 6.24 -8.95
C THR A 73 9.37 6.41 -10.12
N HIS A 74 10.04 5.33 -10.51
CA HIS A 74 10.73 5.26 -11.81
C HIS A 74 9.88 4.47 -12.80
N MET A 75 10.15 4.65 -14.10
CA MET A 75 9.39 3.93 -15.12
C MET A 75 10.10 3.93 -16.47
N ASN A 76 9.87 2.86 -17.25
CA ASN A 76 10.32 2.84 -18.62
C ASN A 76 9.72 4.00 -19.43
N PRO A 77 10.52 4.74 -20.19
CA PRO A 77 10.06 5.92 -20.96
C PRO A 77 8.83 5.67 -21.80
N SER A 78 8.71 4.48 -22.40
CA SER A 78 7.59 4.10 -23.26
C SER A 78 6.25 3.99 -22.52
N ARG A 79 6.27 3.91 -21.18
CA ARG A 79 5.07 3.71 -20.34
C ARG A 79 4.68 4.93 -19.50
N ILE A 80 5.52 5.97 -19.48
CA ILE A 80 5.32 7.15 -18.59
C ILE A 80 3.99 7.86 -18.91
N GLU A 81 3.72 8.14 -20.18
CA GLU A 81 2.51 8.89 -20.57
C GLU A 81 1.22 8.08 -20.36
N GLU A 82 1.27 6.77 -20.55
CA GLU A 82 0.16 5.88 -20.24
C GLU A 82 -0.14 5.90 -18.72
N CYS A 83 0.91 5.78 -17.90
CA CYS A 83 0.78 5.83 -16.45
C CYS A 83 0.22 7.17 -15.95
N ARG A 84 0.72 8.29 -16.46
CA ARG A 84 0.23 9.63 -16.14
C ARG A 84 -1.24 9.82 -16.51
N THR A 85 -1.62 9.31 -17.69
CA THR A 85 -3.01 9.39 -18.18
C THR A 85 -3.93 8.60 -17.28
N GLU A 86 -3.56 7.36 -16.91
CA GLU A 86 -4.34 6.52 -16.01
C GLU A 86 -4.44 7.14 -14.61
N ALA A 87 -3.33 7.60 -14.04
CA ALA A 87 -3.31 8.24 -12.72
C ALA A 87 -4.19 9.50 -12.68
N LYS A 88 -4.12 10.34 -13.71
CA LYS A 88 -4.97 11.53 -13.84
C LYS A 88 -6.45 11.17 -13.90
N ALA A 89 -6.80 10.14 -14.66
CA ALA A 89 -8.18 9.64 -14.71
C ALA A 89 -8.68 9.12 -13.36
N LEU A 90 -7.77 8.63 -12.52
CA LEU A 90 -8.01 8.17 -11.15
C LEU A 90 -7.88 9.28 -10.08
N GLY A 91 -7.60 10.52 -10.48
CA GLY A 91 -7.62 11.69 -9.61
C GLY A 91 -6.34 11.98 -8.83
N PHE A 92 -5.19 11.41 -9.21
CA PHE A 92 -3.90 11.70 -8.59
C PHE A 92 -2.80 11.97 -9.61
N GLU A 93 -1.66 12.49 -9.16
CA GLU A 93 -0.51 12.80 -9.98
C GLU A 93 0.56 11.71 -9.84
N VAL A 94 1.30 11.43 -10.93
CA VAL A 94 2.49 10.58 -10.90
C VAL A 94 3.68 11.35 -11.43
N ASP A 95 4.73 11.38 -10.62
CA ASP A 95 6.05 11.86 -11.03
C ASP A 95 6.93 10.64 -11.33
N CYS A 96 7.15 10.38 -12.61
CA CYS A 96 7.91 9.25 -13.10
C CYS A 96 9.30 9.69 -13.52
N VAL A 97 10.32 9.21 -12.85
CA VAL A 97 11.71 9.30 -13.32
C VAL A 97 11.93 8.26 -14.41
N SER A 98 12.46 8.70 -15.54
CA SER A 98 12.77 7.81 -16.67
C SER A 98 13.90 6.83 -16.31
N ASP A 99 13.63 5.54 -16.46
CA ASP A 99 14.61 4.45 -16.32
C ASP A 99 14.37 3.42 -17.43
N PRO A 100 15.39 2.91 -18.12
CA PRO A 100 15.20 1.98 -19.24
C PRO A 100 14.73 0.58 -18.82
N SER A 101 14.76 0.24 -17.54
CA SER A 101 14.33 -1.07 -17.06
C SER A 101 12.87 -1.37 -17.41
N PRO A 102 12.53 -2.65 -17.62
CA PRO A 102 11.14 -3.04 -17.82
C PRO A 102 10.31 -2.89 -16.53
N ILE A 103 9.00 -2.69 -16.69
CA ILE A 103 8.07 -2.70 -15.55
C ILE A 103 7.73 -4.17 -15.24
N ARG A 104 7.81 -4.55 -13.98
CA ARG A 104 7.38 -5.85 -13.49
C ARG A 104 5.90 -6.08 -13.77
N THR A 105 5.56 -7.27 -14.27
CA THR A 105 4.17 -7.72 -14.46
C THR A 105 3.73 -8.64 -13.32
N CYS A 106 2.52 -8.40 -12.83
CA CYS A 106 1.84 -9.32 -11.92
C CYS A 106 0.55 -9.80 -12.58
N VAL A 107 0.34 -11.12 -12.63
CA VAL A 107 -0.89 -11.70 -13.16
C VAL A 107 -1.70 -12.31 -12.03
N THR A 108 -2.91 -11.80 -11.81
CA THR A 108 -3.87 -12.36 -10.86
C THR A 108 -4.90 -13.19 -11.60
N ILE A 109 -4.93 -14.49 -11.31
CA ILE A 109 -5.90 -15.44 -11.85
C ILE A 109 -7.03 -15.62 -10.83
N LEU A 110 -8.24 -15.22 -11.20
CA LEU A 110 -9.45 -15.42 -10.42
C LEU A 110 -10.20 -16.65 -10.95
N GLN A 111 -10.42 -17.65 -10.10
CA GLN A 111 -11.04 -18.90 -10.48
C GLN A 111 -12.26 -19.20 -9.59
N ASN A 112 -13.38 -19.61 -10.21
CA ASN A 112 -14.57 -20.02 -9.47
C ASN A 112 -14.46 -21.47 -9.03
N ARG A 113 -14.64 -21.76 -7.73
CA ARG A 113 -14.57 -23.12 -7.17
C ARG A 113 -15.85 -23.94 -7.29
N ARG A 114 -16.93 -23.46 -7.89
CA ARG A 114 -18.16 -24.25 -7.99
C ARG A 114 -17.87 -25.59 -8.70
N ARG A 115 -17.92 -26.65 -7.93
CA ARG A 115 -17.98 -28.02 -8.44
C ARG A 115 -19.31 -28.22 -9.15
N GLY A 116 -19.27 -28.57 -10.42
CA GLY A 116 -20.39 -29.28 -11.04
C GLY A 116 -21.28 -28.49 -11.97
N SER A 117 -21.32 -29.03 -13.13
CA SER A 117 -22.13 -28.96 -14.34
C SER A 117 -21.60 -28.04 -15.44
N SER A 118 -21.07 -28.75 -16.43
CA SER A 118 -21.00 -28.32 -17.82
C SER A 118 -22.36 -27.84 -18.30
N LYS A 119 -22.48 -26.64 -18.79
CA LYS A 119 -23.56 -26.07 -19.61
C LYS A 119 -24.37 -24.90 -19.09
N GLU A 120 -23.89 -24.08 -18.16
CA GLU A 120 -24.51 -22.78 -17.97
C GLU A 120 -23.64 -21.68 -18.58
N LYS A 121 -24.18 -21.02 -19.61
CA LYS A 121 -23.67 -19.72 -20.10
C LYS A 121 -23.71 -18.77 -18.91
N CYS A 122 -22.53 -18.49 -18.33
CA CYS A 122 -22.43 -17.54 -17.23
C CYS A 122 -22.61 -16.13 -17.78
N THR A 123 -23.82 -15.62 -17.69
CA THR A 123 -24.22 -14.26 -18.08
C THR A 123 -24.10 -13.24 -16.95
N ILE A 124 -23.31 -13.52 -15.90
CA ILE A 124 -23.27 -12.67 -14.71
C ILE A 124 -21.94 -11.94 -14.65
N PRO A 125 -21.93 -10.59 -14.55
CA PRO A 125 -20.71 -9.84 -14.21
C PRO A 125 -20.27 -10.26 -12.80
N PHE A 126 -19.00 -10.59 -12.63
CA PHE A 126 -18.28 -10.91 -11.38
C PHE A 126 -19.14 -10.89 -10.10
N ASP A 127 -20.03 -11.86 -9.93
CA ASP A 127 -20.63 -12.12 -8.63
C ASP A 127 -19.65 -12.99 -7.83
N VAL A 128 -18.88 -12.36 -6.96
CA VAL A 128 -17.88 -13.00 -6.11
C VAL A 128 -18.60 -13.65 -4.95
N SER A 129 -19.27 -14.76 -5.21
CA SER A 129 -19.79 -15.64 -4.15
C SER A 129 -18.64 -16.47 -3.55
N GLU A 130 -18.81 -16.96 -2.34
CA GLU A 130 -17.90 -17.58 -1.38
C GLU A 130 -16.93 -18.69 -1.88
N SER A 131 -16.70 -18.85 -3.17
CA SER A 131 -15.96 -19.95 -3.77
C SER A 131 -14.88 -19.57 -4.77
N MET A 132 -14.37 -18.31 -4.74
CA MET A 132 -13.27 -17.93 -5.62
C MET A 132 -11.90 -18.23 -5.00
N THR A 133 -10.99 -18.76 -5.83
CA THR A 133 -9.56 -18.81 -5.53
C THR A 133 -8.83 -17.76 -6.31
N THR A 134 -7.86 -17.14 -5.67
CA THR A 134 -6.92 -16.22 -6.30
C THR A 134 -5.55 -16.87 -6.38
N THR A 135 -4.95 -16.84 -7.56
CA THR A 135 -3.54 -17.24 -7.77
C THR A 135 -2.81 -16.05 -8.36
N GLU A 136 -1.70 -15.69 -7.76
CA GLU A 136 -0.86 -14.59 -8.23
C GLU A 136 0.44 -15.14 -8.82
N LEU A 137 0.74 -14.73 -10.04
CA LEU A 137 2.02 -14.95 -10.71
C LEU A 137 2.73 -13.61 -10.74
N VAL A 138 3.82 -13.53 -10.01
CA VAL A 138 4.55 -12.26 -9.80
C VAL A 138 5.94 -12.39 -10.39
N GLU A 139 6.27 -11.55 -11.36
CA GLU A 139 7.63 -11.45 -11.89
C GLU A 139 8.59 -10.93 -10.81
N ASN A 140 9.83 -11.41 -10.86
CA ASN A 140 10.89 -10.82 -10.07
C ASN A 140 11.05 -9.35 -10.45
N THR A 141 11.35 -8.53 -9.44
CA THR A 141 11.57 -7.10 -9.66
C THR A 141 12.81 -6.88 -10.52
N PRO A 142 12.70 -6.23 -11.70
CA PRO A 142 13.87 -5.85 -12.48
C PRO A 142 14.75 -4.86 -11.72
N PRO A 143 16.07 -4.89 -11.89
CA PRO A 143 16.94 -3.83 -11.41
C PRO A 143 16.67 -2.52 -12.16
N ILE A 144 16.94 -1.38 -11.55
CA ILE A 144 17.09 -0.14 -12.31
C ILE A 144 18.36 -0.26 -13.21
N GLU A 145 18.27 0.28 -14.41
CA GLU A 145 19.33 0.17 -15.43
C GLU A 145 20.00 1.51 -15.75
N GLY A 146 19.38 2.64 -15.40
CA GLY A 146 19.96 3.96 -15.64
C GLY A 146 20.95 4.36 -14.55
N ASP A 147 22.18 4.71 -14.93
CA ASP A 147 23.25 5.09 -14.00
C ASP A 147 22.90 6.28 -13.11
N ASP A 148 22.04 7.18 -13.56
CA ASP A 148 21.63 8.40 -12.85
C ASP A 148 20.20 8.32 -12.28
N THR A 149 19.50 7.19 -12.43
CA THR A 149 18.11 7.03 -12.01
C THR A 149 17.94 7.34 -10.52
N GLN A 150 18.79 6.81 -9.65
CA GLN A 150 18.72 7.10 -8.23
C GLN A 150 18.90 8.58 -7.92
N ALA A 151 19.88 9.24 -8.55
CA ALA A 151 20.13 10.66 -8.32
C ALA A 151 18.93 11.51 -8.77
N LYS A 152 18.33 11.18 -9.90
CA LYS A 152 17.12 11.84 -10.40
C LYS A 152 15.92 11.61 -9.46
N VAL A 153 15.74 10.39 -8.97
CA VAL A 153 14.67 10.08 -7.99
C VAL A 153 14.84 10.89 -6.71
N LEU A 154 16.06 11.01 -6.19
CA LEU A 154 16.33 11.81 -5.00
C LEU A 154 16.10 13.31 -5.26
N GLY A 155 16.49 13.83 -6.41
CA GLY A 155 16.25 15.24 -6.79
C GLY A 155 14.75 15.54 -6.92
N GLU A 156 13.97 14.67 -7.55
CA GLU A 156 12.52 14.82 -7.63
C GLU A 156 11.84 14.65 -6.25
N TYR A 157 12.39 13.77 -5.41
CA TYR A 157 11.92 13.62 -4.03
C TYR A 157 12.07 14.93 -3.23
N GLU A 158 13.25 15.56 -3.28
CA GLU A 158 13.51 16.85 -2.63
C GLU A 158 12.53 17.92 -3.10
N ARG A 159 12.35 18.03 -4.41
CA ARG A 159 11.42 19.00 -5.03
C ARG A 159 9.97 18.80 -4.57
N LEU A 160 9.52 17.54 -4.50
CA LEU A 160 8.15 17.20 -4.09
C LEU A 160 7.93 17.33 -2.59
N LEU A 161 9.00 17.13 -1.81
CA LEU A 161 8.95 17.16 -0.35
C LEU A 161 8.52 18.52 0.18
N ASP A 162 9.01 19.62 -0.41
CA ASP A 162 8.67 20.98 0.03
C ASP A 162 7.16 21.25 -0.01
N ALA A 163 6.49 20.76 -1.04
CA ALA A 163 5.06 20.95 -1.25
C ALA A 163 4.17 19.90 -0.55
N SER A 164 4.77 18.99 0.24
CA SER A 164 4.06 17.87 0.87
C SER A 164 3.94 18.07 2.37
N ASP A 165 2.90 17.50 2.97
CA ASP A 165 2.68 17.51 4.43
C ASP A 165 2.95 16.14 5.03
N CYS A 166 2.69 15.08 4.26
CA CYS A 166 2.86 13.70 4.65
C CYS A 166 3.61 12.92 3.57
N VAL A 167 4.56 12.12 3.99
CA VAL A 167 5.33 11.19 3.13
C VAL A 167 4.96 9.77 3.49
N ILE A 168 4.60 8.96 2.49
CA ILE A 168 4.31 7.54 2.65
C ILE A 168 5.30 6.76 1.77
N ILE A 169 6.23 6.05 2.40
CA ILE A 169 7.14 5.15 1.68
C ILE A 169 6.55 3.74 1.76
N THR A 170 6.24 3.14 0.62
CA THR A 170 5.51 1.88 0.59
C THR A 170 6.03 0.91 -0.48
N GLY A 171 6.00 -0.37 -0.14
CA GLY A 171 6.45 -1.46 -1.00
C GLY A 171 7.96 -1.68 -0.98
N THR A 172 8.38 -2.72 -1.68
CA THR A 172 9.81 -3.01 -1.90
C THR A 172 10.39 -2.01 -2.91
N ARG A 173 11.69 -1.85 -2.90
CA ARG A 173 12.41 -1.13 -3.98
C ARG A 173 12.96 -2.11 -5.01
N SER A 174 13.16 -1.65 -6.23
CA SER A 174 13.94 -2.38 -7.25
C SER A 174 15.40 -2.53 -6.80
N SER A 175 16.04 -3.62 -7.22
CA SER A 175 17.49 -3.75 -7.07
C SER A 175 18.19 -2.69 -7.94
N GLY A 176 19.45 -2.37 -7.59
CA GLY A 176 20.18 -1.26 -8.21
C GLY A 176 20.08 0.06 -7.45
N TYR A 177 18.99 0.32 -6.71
CA TYR A 177 18.99 1.40 -5.72
C TYR A 177 19.90 1.07 -4.53
N ASP A 178 20.56 2.10 -3.99
CA ASP A 178 21.27 1.98 -2.72
C ASP A 178 20.39 1.40 -1.63
N SER A 179 20.97 0.54 -0.81
CA SER A 179 20.23 -0.14 0.27
C SER A 179 19.69 0.83 1.33
N ASN A 180 20.26 2.02 1.46
CA ASN A 180 19.84 3.05 2.41
C ASN A 180 18.89 4.09 1.79
N ILE A 181 18.47 3.94 0.53
CA ILE A 181 17.67 4.99 -0.13
C ILE A 181 16.41 5.35 0.67
N TYR A 182 15.66 4.35 1.19
CA TYR A 182 14.48 4.61 2.01
C TYR A 182 14.82 5.21 3.38
N ALA A 183 15.94 4.82 3.99
CA ALA A 183 16.43 5.43 5.23
C ALA A 183 16.80 6.90 5.02
N ASN A 184 17.51 7.21 3.91
CA ASN A 184 17.87 8.57 3.55
C ASN A 184 16.63 9.43 3.27
N MET A 185 15.66 8.92 2.50
CA MET A 185 14.40 9.62 2.22
C MET A 185 13.59 9.85 3.51
N THR A 186 13.56 8.87 4.42
CA THR A 186 12.91 9.02 5.73
C THR A 186 13.55 10.16 6.53
N ALA A 187 14.88 10.17 6.64
CA ALA A 187 15.62 11.22 7.35
C ALA A 187 15.39 12.61 6.72
N MET A 188 15.41 12.71 5.38
CA MET A 188 15.14 13.97 4.67
C MET A 188 13.73 14.48 4.98
N ALA A 189 12.70 13.62 4.93
CA ALA A 189 11.33 13.99 5.27
C ALA A 189 11.21 14.48 6.71
N ARG A 190 11.85 13.78 7.65
CA ARG A 190 11.84 14.14 9.07
C ARG A 190 12.54 15.47 9.34
N ARG A 191 13.69 15.72 8.70
CA ARG A 191 14.40 17.02 8.76
C ARG A 191 13.54 18.16 8.22
N ALA A 192 12.76 17.90 7.18
CA ALA A 192 11.82 18.86 6.62
C ALA A 192 10.51 19.00 7.43
N GLY A 193 10.40 18.34 8.60
CA GLY A 193 9.23 18.40 9.48
C GLY A 193 7.99 17.68 8.94
N LYS A 194 8.14 16.79 7.94
CA LYS A 194 7.02 16.10 7.33
C LYS A 194 6.60 14.88 8.17
N TYR A 195 5.29 14.62 8.21
CA TYR A 195 4.80 13.37 8.82
C TYR A 195 5.17 12.19 7.93
N THR A 196 5.82 11.17 8.49
CA THR A 196 6.38 10.07 7.70
C THR A 196 5.81 8.73 8.13
N ILE A 197 5.23 8.00 7.17
CA ILE A 197 4.65 6.66 7.36
C ILE A 197 5.42 5.67 6.49
N LEU A 198 5.84 4.54 7.08
CA LEU A 198 6.51 3.46 6.36
C LEU A 198 5.62 2.22 6.30
N ASP A 199 5.25 1.81 5.09
CA ASP A 199 4.58 0.54 4.78
C ASP A 199 5.55 -0.35 3.99
N ILE A 200 6.65 -0.67 4.60
CA ILE A 200 7.77 -1.47 4.07
C ILE A 200 8.17 -2.54 5.09
N LYS A 201 9.04 -3.47 4.69
CA LYS A 201 9.45 -4.60 5.53
C LYS A 201 10.93 -4.94 5.41
N GLY A 202 11.38 -5.86 6.27
CA GLY A 202 12.70 -6.48 6.22
C GLY A 202 13.83 -5.49 6.42
N GLN A 203 14.93 -5.69 5.73
CA GLN A 203 16.15 -4.88 5.89
C GLN A 203 15.94 -3.40 5.56
N ASP A 204 15.05 -3.07 4.63
CA ASP A 204 14.76 -1.67 4.31
C ASP A 204 14.07 -0.96 5.48
N LEU A 205 13.15 -1.64 6.18
CA LEU A 205 12.53 -1.11 7.41
C LEU A 205 13.57 -0.97 8.53
N LEU A 206 14.38 -2.00 8.78
CA LEU A 206 15.41 -1.99 9.81
C LEU A 206 16.41 -0.85 9.62
N ARG A 207 16.82 -0.56 8.38
CA ARG A 207 17.70 0.58 8.08
C ARG A 207 17.04 1.92 8.39
N CYS A 208 15.76 2.08 8.07
CA CYS A 208 15.01 3.30 8.44
C CYS A 208 14.93 3.49 9.95
N LEU A 209 14.80 2.40 10.71
CA LEU A 209 14.73 2.40 12.16
C LEU A 209 16.12 2.52 12.85
N SER A 210 17.21 2.42 12.08
CA SER A 210 18.58 2.66 12.55
C SER A 210 19.02 4.13 12.40
N ASN A 211 18.15 5.00 11.92
CA ASN A 211 18.40 6.45 11.89
C ASN A 211 18.52 7.00 13.33
N GLU A 212 19.11 8.19 13.44
CA GLU A 212 19.08 8.94 14.70
C GLU A 212 17.62 9.16 15.15
N GLU A 213 17.36 9.23 16.44
CA GLU A 213 16.02 9.28 17.04
C GLU A 213 15.13 10.38 16.42
N GLU A 214 15.69 11.56 16.19
CA GLU A 214 14.96 12.69 15.59
C GLU A 214 14.52 12.45 14.13
N PHE A 215 15.16 11.48 13.45
CA PHE A 215 14.88 11.12 12.05
C PHE A 215 14.14 9.81 11.90
N LEU A 216 13.72 9.17 13.00
CA LEU A 216 12.84 8.01 12.95
C LEU A 216 11.50 8.35 12.30
N PRO A 217 10.86 7.42 11.60
CA PRO A 217 9.52 7.65 11.05
C PRO A 217 8.51 7.95 12.17
N ASN A 218 7.46 8.69 11.86
CA ASN A 218 6.38 8.90 12.83
C ASN A 218 5.57 7.62 13.06
N LEU A 219 5.47 6.78 12.03
CA LEU A 219 4.65 5.59 12.05
C LEU A 219 5.20 4.50 11.12
N ILE A 220 5.25 3.27 11.61
CA ILE A 220 5.44 2.08 10.79
C ILE A 220 4.15 1.28 10.68
N LYS A 221 3.88 0.66 9.51
CA LYS A 221 2.68 -0.14 9.29
C LYS A 221 2.97 -1.44 8.53
N PRO A 222 3.66 -2.39 9.11
CA PRO A 222 3.73 -3.74 8.54
C PRO A 222 2.41 -4.51 8.73
N ASN A 223 2.19 -5.57 7.96
CA ASN A 223 1.26 -6.60 8.38
C ASN A 223 1.94 -7.57 9.36
N MET A 224 1.16 -8.47 9.99
CA MET A 224 1.67 -9.40 11.01
C MET A 224 2.79 -10.29 10.46
N GLU A 225 2.64 -10.80 9.24
CA GLU A 225 3.67 -11.63 8.61
C GLU A 225 4.94 -10.83 8.34
N GLU A 226 4.81 -9.64 7.77
CA GLU A 226 5.92 -8.71 7.53
C GLU A 226 6.63 -8.30 8.83
N PHE A 227 5.87 -8.10 9.90
CA PHE A 227 6.42 -7.79 11.22
C PHE A 227 7.26 -8.94 11.76
N LEU A 228 6.72 -10.16 11.75
CA LEU A 228 7.43 -11.36 12.22
C LEU A 228 8.65 -11.67 11.34
N GLN A 229 8.56 -11.49 10.03
CA GLN A 229 9.71 -11.63 9.12
C GLN A 229 10.81 -10.61 9.38
N THR A 230 10.46 -9.41 9.83
CA THR A 230 11.41 -8.30 10.04
C THR A 230 12.09 -8.38 11.39
N PHE A 231 11.35 -8.65 12.46
CA PHE A 231 11.83 -8.57 13.84
C PHE A 231 12.06 -9.93 14.49
N GLY A 232 11.61 -11.02 13.85
CA GLY A 232 11.64 -12.37 14.42
C GLY A 232 10.33 -12.74 15.11
N CYS A 233 10.10 -14.04 15.27
CA CYS A 233 8.89 -14.57 15.91
C CYS A 233 9.09 -14.96 17.38
N GLU A 234 10.31 -14.87 17.90
CA GLU A 234 10.67 -15.29 19.25
C GLU A 234 10.59 -14.16 20.29
N GLU A 235 10.61 -12.90 19.84
CA GLU A 235 10.54 -11.73 20.71
C GLU A 235 9.09 -11.31 20.97
N ASP A 236 8.84 -10.81 22.20
CA ASP A 236 7.57 -10.17 22.52
C ASP A 236 7.36 -8.91 21.65
N PRO A 237 6.28 -8.82 20.85
CA PRO A 237 6.02 -7.67 20.00
C PRO A 237 6.02 -6.34 20.77
N VAL A 238 5.56 -6.31 22.01
CA VAL A 238 5.55 -5.09 22.83
C VAL A 238 6.97 -4.65 23.13
N ALA A 239 7.84 -5.56 23.57
CA ALA A 239 9.24 -5.25 23.85
C ALA A 239 9.99 -4.77 22.61
N VAL A 240 9.67 -5.31 21.42
CA VAL A 240 10.21 -4.82 20.15
C VAL A 240 9.79 -3.36 19.92
N LEU A 241 8.49 -3.08 20.03
CA LEU A 241 7.92 -1.76 19.73
C LEU A 241 8.40 -0.68 20.72
N GLU A 242 8.55 -1.01 22.00
CA GLU A 242 9.09 -0.11 23.02
C GLU A 242 10.52 0.36 22.69
N ARG A 243 11.34 -0.53 22.11
CA ARG A 243 12.72 -0.19 21.69
C ARG A 243 12.76 0.69 20.43
N LEU A 244 11.72 0.67 19.59
CA LEU A 244 11.72 1.39 18.33
C LEU A 244 11.44 2.89 18.45
N ASN A 245 10.90 3.34 19.58
CA ASN A 245 10.57 4.74 19.86
C ASN A 245 9.77 5.44 18.75
N CYS A 246 8.92 4.69 18.06
CA CYS A 246 8.01 5.21 17.04
C CYS A 246 6.65 4.53 17.14
N ASN A 247 5.61 5.16 16.59
CA ASN A 247 4.29 4.56 16.53
C ASN A 247 4.27 3.37 15.57
N ALA A 248 3.41 2.37 15.86
CA ALA A 248 3.25 1.21 15.00
C ALA A 248 1.80 0.79 14.85
N VAL A 249 1.44 0.34 13.65
CA VAL A 249 0.17 -0.31 13.36
C VAL A 249 0.46 -1.63 12.64
N ILE A 250 0.16 -2.75 13.30
CA ILE A 250 0.40 -4.09 12.75
C ILE A 250 -0.94 -4.64 12.27
N THR A 251 -1.16 -4.65 10.95
CA THR A 251 -2.42 -5.16 10.36
C THR A 251 -2.43 -6.69 10.32
N ASN A 252 -3.59 -7.32 10.59
CA ASN A 252 -3.75 -8.77 10.62
C ASN A 252 -5.00 -9.25 9.84
N GLY A 253 -5.20 -8.68 8.65
CA GLY A 253 -6.29 -9.03 7.76
C GLY A 253 -7.66 -8.99 8.44
N SER A 254 -8.43 -10.08 8.33
CA SER A 254 -9.76 -10.19 8.94
C SER A 254 -9.77 -10.20 10.48
N LYS A 255 -8.59 -10.26 11.12
CA LYS A 255 -8.44 -10.17 12.58
C LYS A 255 -8.30 -8.74 13.08
N GLY A 256 -8.21 -7.76 12.17
CA GLY A 256 -8.06 -6.34 12.52
C GLY A 256 -6.61 -5.88 12.57
N CYS A 257 -6.27 -5.02 13.52
CA CYS A 257 -4.91 -4.52 13.69
C CYS A 257 -4.56 -4.31 15.16
N PHE A 258 -3.26 -4.27 15.43
CA PHE A 258 -2.69 -3.89 16.70
C PHE A 258 -2.05 -2.51 16.55
N VAL A 259 -2.30 -1.65 17.53
CA VAL A 259 -1.88 -0.25 17.53
C VAL A 259 -0.98 -0.01 18.74
N TYR A 260 0.21 0.48 18.50
CA TYR A 260 1.15 0.92 19.51
C TYR A 260 1.39 2.42 19.34
N ASP A 261 1.01 3.20 20.35
CA ASP A 261 1.32 4.63 20.43
C ASP A 261 2.47 4.82 21.41
N SER A 262 3.63 5.22 20.90
CA SER A 262 4.85 5.40 21.69
C SER A 262 4.73 6.45 22.81
N LYS A 263 3.70 7.31 22.75
CA LYS A 263 3.39 8.34 23.77
C LYS A 263 2.34 7.88 24.76
N SER A 264 1.65 6.79 24.49
CA SER A 264 0.63 6.21 25.39
C SER A 264 1.23 5.19 26.34
N ARG A 265 0.63 5.09 27.54
CA ARG A 265 0.97 4.02 28.49
C ARG A 265 0.08 2.79 28.34
N GLU A 266 -0.81 2.77 27.36
CA GLU A 266 -1.77 1.67 27.17
C GLU A 266 -1.14 0.41 26.54
N GLY A 267 0.12 0.50 26.08
CA GLY A 267 0.80 -0.61 25.39
C GLY A 267 0.16 -0.90 24.03
N LEU A 268 0.01 -2.18 23.71
CA LEU A 268 -0.53 -2.64 22.42
C LEU A 268 -2.06 -2.76 22.49
N VAL A 269 -2.77 -1.93 21.74
CA VAL A 269 -4.23 -1.91 21.66
C VAL A 269 -4.70 -2.69 20.43
N HIS A 270 -5.67 -3.60 20.56
CA HIS A 270 -6.25 -4.33 19.45
C HIS A 270 -7.54 -3.67 18.95
N ILE A 271 -7.61 -3.42 17.63
CA ILE A 271 -8.82 -2.96 16.93
C ILE A 271 -9.30 -4.08 16.02
N GLY A 272 -10.54 -4.56 16.25
CA GLY A 272 -11.15 -5.60 15.44
C GLY A 272 -11.48 -5.14 14.01
N SER A 273 -11.48 -6.06 13.06
CA SER A 273 -11.91 -5.77 11.69
C SER A 273 -13.43 -5.63 11.57
N LEU A 274 -13.88 -4.95 10.52
CA LEU A 274 -15.30 -4.96 10.15
C LEU A 274 -15.66 -6.28 9.46
N ARG A 275 -16.80 -6.85 9.82
CA ARG A 275 -17.33 -8.05 9.17
C ARG A 275 -17.93 -7.67 7.83
N VAL A 276 -17.23 -8.01 6.75
CA VAL A 276 -17.68 -7.80 5.37
C VAL A 276 -17.61 -9.10 4.58
N LYS A 277 -18.37 -9.20 3.49
CA LYS A 277 -18.19 -10.30 2.52
C LYS A 277 -17.12 -9.86 1.51
N PRO A 278 -15.89 -10.40 1.58
CA PRO A 278 -14.82 -9.96 0.71
C PRO A 278 -15.09 -10.42 -0.72
N ARG A 279 -14.84 -9.51 -1.68
CA ARG A 279 -14.84 -9.79 -3.12
C ARG A 279 -13.42 -9.78 -3.68
N ASN A 280 -12.58 -8.89 -3.16
CA ASN A 280 -11.18 -8.78 -3.54
C ASN A 280 -10.38 -8.29 -2.32
N THR A 281 -9.42 -9.09 -1.87
CA THR A 281 -8.56 -8.74 -0.73
C THR A 281 -7.27 -8.03 -1.14
N THR A 282 -6.96 -7.99 -2.45
CA THR A 282 -5.77 -7.30 -2.95
C THR A 282 -5.90 -5.79 -2.76
N GLY A 283 -4.87 -5.17 -2.19
CA GLY A 283 -4.85 -3.73 -1.93
C GLY A 283 -5.64 -3.27 -0.70
N CYS A 284 -6.21 -4.19 0.12
CA CYS A 284 -6.88 -3.79 1.38
C CYS A 284 -5.90 -3.14 2.37
N GLY A 285 -4.65 -3.63 2.44
CA GLY A 285 -3.61 -3.03 3.26
C GLY A 285 -3.21 -1.63 2.77
N ASP A 286 -3.19 -1.42 1.46
CA ASP A 286 -2.88 -0.12 0.85
C ASP A 286 -4.02 0.88 1.10
N ALA A 287 -5.28 0.42 1.00
CA ALA A 287 -6.45 1.22 1.35
C ALA A 287 -6.48 1.58 2.84
N PHE A 288 -6.09 0.65 3.71
CA PHE A 288 -5.90 0.92 5.14
C PHE A 288 -4.85 2.01 5.36
N THR A 289 -3.68 1.91 4.71
CA THR A 289 -2.60 2.92 4.79
C THR A 289 -3.11 4.30 4.38
N ALA A 290 -3.87 4.39 3.30
CA ALA A 290 -4.44 5.63 2.81
C ALA A 290 -5.45 6.24 3.79
N GLY A 291 -6.41 5.45 4.30
CA GLY A 291 -7.41 5.90 5.28
C GLY A 291 -6.78 6.35 6.58
N LEU A 292 -5.80 5.60 7.10
CA LEU A 292 -5.01 5.93 8.27
C LEU A 292 -4.28 7.27 8.09
N ALA A 293 -3.51 7.41 7.01
CA ALA A 293 -2.74 8.62 6.70
C ALA A 293 -3.66 9.85 6.55
N TYR A 294 -4.75 9.71 5.80
CA TYR A 294 -5.73 10.76 5.60
C TYR A 294 -6.33 11.25 6.92
N SER A 295 -6.69 10.34 7.81
CA SER A 295 -7.28 10.67 9.11
C SER A 295 -6.28 11.34 10.04
N LEU A 296 -5.03 10.85 10.12
CA LEU A 296 -3.95 11.47 10.88
C LEU A 296 -3.71 12.91 10.44
N MET A 297 -3.66 13.18 9.13
CA MET A 297 -3.44 14.52 8.60
C MET A 297 -4.63 15.47 8.83
N ARG A 298 -5.78 14.95 9.21
CA ARG A 298 -6.94 15.74 9.69
C ARG A 298 -6.93 15.98 11.20
N GLY A 299 -5.88 15.54 11.89
CA GLY A 299 -5.68 15.72 13.31
C GLY A 299 -6.46 14.76 14.20
N CYS A 300 -6.82 13.59 13.67
CA CYS A 300 -7.33 12.50 14.49
C CYS A 300 -6.20 11.84 15.29
N ASP A 301 -6.50 11.30 16.45
CA ASP A 301 -5.56 10.46 17.18
C ASP A 301 -5.29 9.14 16.45
N LEU A 302 -4.26 8.40 16.86
CA LEU A 302 -3.82 7.19 16.17
C LEU A 302 -4.89 6.10 16.19
N LEU A 303 -5.65 5.94 17.28
CA LEU A 303 -6.71 4.93 17.39
C LEU A 303 -7.87 5.25 16.45
N ALA A 304 -8.33 6.52 16.43
CA ALA A 304 -9.36 6.98 15.51
C ALA A 304 -8.92 6.81 14.04
N ALA A 305 -7.67 7.14 13.74
CA ALA A 305 -7.10 6.97 12.40
C ALA A 305 -7.03 5.48 11.98
N CYS A 306 -6.76 4.56 12.91
CA CYS A 306 -6.79 3.12 12.64
C CYS A 306 -8.21 2.61 12.36
N HIS A 307 -9.23 3.18 13.02
CA HIS A 307 -10.63 2.86 12.67
C HIS A 307 -10.96 3.28 11.24
N GLU A 308 -10.56 4.48 10.81
CA GLU A 308 -10.75 4.95 9.43
C GLU A 308 -9.97 4.07 8.43
N GLY A 309 -8.74 3.67 8.77
CA GLY A 309 -7.96 2.70 7.99
C GLY A 309 -8.71 1.36 7.86
N THR A 310 -9.29 0.85 8.95
CA THR A 310 -10.08 -0.38 8.95
C THR A 310 -11.31 -0.26 8.05
N MET A 311 -12.01 0.88 8.10
CA MET A 311 -13.15 1.16 7.21
C MET A 311 -12.74 1.21 5.75
N ALA A 312 -11.63 1.87 5.43
CA ALA A 312 -11.11 1.96 4.06
C ALA A 312 -10.70 0.59 3.52
N GLY A 313 -10.00 -0.23 4.32
CA GLY A 313 -9.64 -1.61 3.97
C GLY A 313 -10.86 -2.51 3.77
N ALA A 314 -11.87 -2.39 4.63
CA ALA A 314 -13.12 -3.15 4.52
C ALA A 314 -13.94 -2.75 3.28
N ALA A 315 -14.00 -1.45 2.96
CA ALA A 315 -14.63 -0.95 1.74
C ALA A 315 -13.93 -1.52 0.50
N LYS A 316 -12.58 -1.50 0.47
CA LYS A 316 -11.78 -2.08 -0.61
C LYS A 316 -12.05 -3.58 -0.79
N ALA A 317 -12.21 -4.32 0.30
CA ALA A 317 -12.51 -5.75 0.24
C ALA A 317 -13.86 -6.05 -0.45
N GLN A 318 -14.79 -5.11 -0.47
CA GLN A 318 -16.10 -5.25 -1.12
C GLN A 318 -16.13 -4.77 -2.56
N GLU A 319 -15.10 -4.07 -3.03
CA GLU A 319 -15.01 -3.64 -4.42
C GLU A 319 -14.95 -4.84 -5.35
N LYS A 320 -15.56 -4.71 -6.53
CA LYS A 320 -15.37 -5.70 -7.58
C LYS A 320 -13.90 -5.68 -8.01
N PRO A 321 -13.32 -6.84 -8.31
CA PRO A 321 -12.05 -6.85 -9.02
C PRO A 321 -12.20 -6.00 -10.29
N ILE A 322 -11.24 -5.16 -10.54
CA ILE A 322 -11.25 -4.22 -11.67
C ILE A 322 -11.47 -4.96 -12.95
#